data_7007d333443a3105eef3e6ecc2f6b0a3
#
_entry.id   7007d333443a3105eef3e6ecc2f6b0a3
#
_cell.length_a   1.000
_cell.length_b   1.000
_cell.length_c   1.000
_cell.angle_alpha   90.00
_cell.angle_beta   90.00
_cell.angle_gamma   90.00
#
_symmetry.space_group_name_H-M   'P 1'
#
loop_
_entity.id
_entity.type
_entity.pdbx_description
1 polymer ?
#
loop_
_entity_poly.entity_id
_entity_poly.type
_entity_poly.pdbx_seq_one_letter_code
_entity_poly.pdbx_strand_id
1 'polypeptide(L)'
;TIYTSRPGFVIGKKGSDIDKIKNNLSKFTSNEITLNIKEVKKPETNAYLVAENIAQQLVKRISYRRAMKRAMQSCLRLGAKGIKVSISGRLGGNEIARTEWLRDGSIPSHTLRADIDYAEAEALTTYGIIGIKVWIYKGEVFAKEFSQETNKIITKEGKA
;
A
#
# COMPACT_ATOMS: atom_id res chain seq x y z
N THR A 1 -0.83 -5.31 -14.71
CA THR A 1 0.04 -4.19 -14.27
C THR A 1 0.56 -4.45 -12.87
N ILE A 2 1.87 -4.30 -12.66
CA ILE A 2 2.52 -4.44 -11.35
C ILE A 2 2.93 -3.04 -10.87
N TYR A 3 2.47 -2.64 -9.68
CA TYR A 3 2.86 -1.41 -9.03
C TYR A 3 3.96 -1.68 -8.01
N THR A 4 5.11 -1.04 -8.15
CA THR A 4 6.26 -1.26 -7.26
C THR A 4 7.01 0.02 -6.97
N SER A 5 7.63 0.10 -5.80
CA SER A 5 8.51 1.22 -5.43
C SER A 5 9.91 1.10 -6.08
N ARG A 6 10.30 -0.11 -6.51
CA ARG A 6 11.61 -0.38 -7.09
C ARG A 6 11.48 -1.26 -8.34
N PRO A 7 11.16 -0.68 -9.50
CA PRO A 7 10.94 -1.44 -10.74
C PRO A 7 12.16 -2.27 -11.16
N GLY A 8 13.37 -1.80 -10.89
CA GLY A 8 14.60 -2.52 -11.23
C GLY A 8 14.72 -3.91 -10.61
N PHE A 9 14.18 -4.14 -9.41
CA PHE A 9 14.16 -5.46 -8.78
C PHE A 9 13.23 -6.44 -9.49
N VAL A 10 12.09 -5.94 -10.00
CA VAL A 10 11.10 -6.77 -10.71
C VAL A 10 11.56 -7.07 -12.13
N ILE A 11 12.24 -6.11 -12.76
CA ILE A 11 12.80 -6.27 -14.11
C ILE A 11 13.96 -7.27 -14.10
N GLY A 12 14.78 -7.25 -13.05
CA GLY A 12 15.96 -8.09 -12.94
C GLY A 12 17.08 -7.71 -13.91
N LYS A 13 18.14 -8.48 -13.92
CA LYS A 13 19.26 -8.26 -14.83
C LYS A 13 18.82 -8.57 -16.27
N LYS A 14 18.86 -7.55 -17.15
CA LYS A 14 18.48 -7.67 -18.57
C LYS A 14 17.07 -8.22 -18.84
N GLY A 15 16.13 -8.03 -17.90
CA GLY A 15 14.75 -8.49 -18.08
C GLY A 15 14.49 -9.97 -17.74
N SER A 16 15.47 -10.70 -17.26
CA SER A 16 15.37 -12.15 -16.98
C SER A 16 14.25 -12.53 -16.02
N ASP A 17 13.95 -11.67 -15.06
CA ASP A 17 12.95 -11.99 -14.04
C ASP A 17 11.52 -11.69 -14.50
N ILE A 18 11.34 -10.69 -15.38
CA ILE A 18 10.06 -10.47 -16.09
C ILE A 18 9.71 -11.68 -16.95
N ASP A 19 10.67 -12.22 -17.70
CA ASP A 19 10.44 -13.38 -18.57
C ASP A 19 10.05 -14.61 -17.74
N LYS A 20 10.67 -14.83 -16.59
CA LYS A 20 10.28 -15.89 -15.65
C LYS A 20 8.85 -15.71 -15.14
N ILE A 21 8.48 -14.49 -14.75
CA ILE A 21 7.12 -14.20 -14.29
C ILE A 21 6.12 -14.43 -15.42
N LYS A 22 6.40 -13.94 -16.63
CA LYS A 22 5.57 -14.15 -17.82
C LYS A 22 5.38 -15.65 -18.11
N ASN A 23 6.46 -16.41 -18.11
CA ASN A 23 6.43 -17.87 -18.34
C ASN A 23 5.69 -18.62 -17.24
N ASN A 24 5.78 -18.18 -15.98
CA ASN A 24 5.00 -18.80 -14.90
C ASN A 24 3.51 -18.49 -15.03
N LEU A 25 3.15 -17.27 -15.39
CA LEU A 25 1.76 -16.88 -15.60
C LEU A 25 1.14 -17.57 -16.83
N SER A 26 1.91 -17.77 -17.90
CA SER A 26 1.43 -18.47 -19.11
C SER A 26 1.07 -19.95 -18.88
N LYS A 27 1.55 -20.55 -17.78
CA LYS A 27 1.14 -21.90 -17.38
C LYS A 27 -0.31 -21.96 -16.86
N PHE A 28 -0.85 -20.85 -16.39
CA PHE A 28 -2.19 -20.76 -15.80
C PHE A 28 -3.24 -20.24 -16.79
N THR A 29 -2.82 -19.67 -17.92
CA THR A 29 -3.74 -19.12 -18.92
C THR A 29 -3.25 -19.40 -20.33
N SER A 30 -4.20 -19.62 -21.25
CA SER A 30 -3.93 -19.80 -22.67
C SER A 30 -3.83 -18.49 -23.46
N ASN A 31 -4.17 -17.35 -22.81
CA ASN A 31 -4.17 -16.05 -23.46
C ASN A 31 -2.79 -15.40 -23.43
N GLU A 32 -2.53 -14.50 -24.39
CA GLU A 32 -1.31 -13.70 -24.39
C GLU A 32 -1.24 -12.78 -23.17
N ILE A 33 -0.09 -12.79 -22.48
CA ILE A 33 0.12 -12.01 -21.26
C ILE A 33 1.05 -10.85 -21.57
N THR A 34 0.57 -9.61 -21.32
CA THR A 34 1.36 -8.40 -21.34
C THR A 34 1.59 -7.90 -19.92
N LEU A 35 2.85 -7.74 -19.50
CA LEU A 35 3.23 -7.23 -18.19
C LEU A 35 3.64 -5.77 -18.28
N ASN A 36 2.90 -4.92 -17.58
CA ASN A 36 3.22 -3.50 -17.42
C ASN A 36 3.69 -3.23 -15.98
N ILE A 37 4.87 -2.63 -15.83
CA ILE A 37 5.41 -2.23 -14.53
C ILE A 37 5.27 -0.72 -14.39
N LYS A 38 4.62 -0.29 -13.31
CA LYS A 38 4.46 1.12 -12.95
C LYS A 38 5.20 1.42 -11.66
N GLU A 39 6.04 2.45 -11.69
CA GLU A 39 6.74 2.93 -10.49
C GLU A 39 5.81 3.75 -9.60
N VAL A 40 5.82 3.44 -8.30
CA VAL A 40 5.18 4.24 -7.27
C VAL A 40 6.19 5.23 -6.72
N LYS A 41 6.11 6.49 -7.15
CA LYS A 41 7.09 7.55 -6.79
C LYS A 41 7.16 7.86 -5.30
N LYS A 42 6.04 7.72 -4.57
CA LYS A 42 5.94 7.98 -3.12
C LYS A 42 5.37 6.76 -2.41
N PRO A 43 6.18 5.72 -2.13
CA PRO A 43 5.69 4.48 -1.53
C PRO A 43 5.11 4.68 -0.12
N GLU A 44 5.61 5.65 0.63
CA GLU A 44 5.15 5.93 1.99
C GLU A 44 3.79 6.66 2.04
N THR A 45 3.27 7.14 0.91
CA THR A 45 1.91 7.66 0.80
C THR A 45 0.94 6.66 0.17
N ASN A 46 1.39 5.44 -0.10
CA ASN A 46 0.55 4.34 -0.55
C ASN A 46 0.19 3.45 0.64
N ALA A 47 -1.10 3.33 0.93
CA ALA A 47 -1.59 2.63 2.11
C ALA A 47 -1.18 1.15 2.13
N TYR A 48 -1.19 0.48 0.98
CA TYR A 48 -0.82 -0.93 0.87
C TYR A 48 0.67 -1.16 1.21
N LEU A 49 1.56 -0.36 0.64
CA LEU A 49 3.00 -0.48 0.90
C LEU A 49 3.36 -0.15 2.35
N VAL A 50 2.66 0.82 2.95
CA VAL A 50 2.83 1.16 4.37
C VAL A 50 2.34 0.02 5.26
N ALA A 51 1.18 -0.56 4.96
CA ALA A 51 0.63 -1.69 5.73
C ALA A 51 1.57 -2.91 5.67
N GLU A 52 2.07 -3.25 4.50
CA GLU A 52 3.01 -4.35 4.31
C GLU A 52 4.35 -4.09 5.03
N ASN A 53 4.87 -2.87 4.97
CA ASN A 53 6.10 -2.50 5.70
C ASN A 53 5.91 -2.68 7.21
N ILE A 54 4.76 -2.26 7.77
CA ILE A 54 4.45 -2.48 9.19
C ILE A 54 4.37 -3.98 9.47
N ALA A 55 3.71 -4.78 8.61
CA ALA A 55 3.61 -6.22 8.76
C ALA A 55 4.99 -6.88 8.82
N GLN A 56 5.88 -6.54 7.91
CA GLN A 56 7.25 -7.06 7.89
C GLN A 56 8.05 -6.68 9.14
N GLN A 57 7.84 -5.47 9.68
CA GLN A 57 8.47 -5.05 10.94
C GLN A 57 7.95 -5.85 12.14
N LEU A 58 6.64 -6.16 12.18
CA LEU A 58 6.05 -6.99 13.24
C LEU A 58 6.55 -8.43 13.20
N VAL A 59 6.69 -9.02 12.02
CA VAL A 59 7.30 -10.35 11.84
C VAL A 59 8.74 -10.36 12.37
N LYS A 60 9.49 -9.28 12.19
CA LYS A 60 10.84 -9.08 12.74
C LYS A 60 10.86 -8.75 14.24
N ARG A 61 9.73 -8.89 14.94
CA ARG A 61 9.58 -8.63 16.39
C ARG A 61 9.90 -7.19 16.82
N ILE A 62 9.77 -6.23 15.93
CA ILE A 62 9.85 -4.81 16.28
C ILE A 62 8.59 -4.42 17.06
N SER A 63 8.73 -3.60 18.10
CA SER A 63 7.60 -3.09 18.87
C SER A 63 6.58 -2.42 17.95
N TYR A 64 5.32 -2.85 18.02
CA TYR A 64 4.22 -2.34 17.20
C TYR A 64 4.04 -0.82 17.33
N ARG A 65 4.19 -0.25 18.55
CA ARG A 65 4.10 1.20 18.77
C ARG A 65 5.20 1.97 18.03
N ARG A 66 6.41 1.42 17.98
CA ARG A 66 7.54 2.03 17.26
C ARG A 66 7.32 1.93 15.74
N ALA A 67 6.84 0.80 15.25
CA ALA A 67 6.53 0.59 13.84
C ALA A 67 5.44 1.56 13.35
N MET A 68 4.33 1.67 14.10
CA MET A 68 3.24 2.62 13.80
C MET A 68 3.73 4.07 13.76
N LYS A 69 4.42 4.54 14.83
CA LYS A 69 4.91 5.92 14.89
C LYS A 69 5.88 6.26 13.75
N ARG A 70 6.80 5.35 13.42
CA ARG A 70 7.74 5.55 12.32
C ARG A 70 7.01 5.65 10.97
N ALA A 71 6.06 4.76 10.70
CA ALA A 71 5.28 4.79 9.48
C ALA A 71 4.47 6.09 9.36
N MET A 72 3.83 6.53 10.44
CA MET A 72 3.07 7.77 10.48
C MET A 72 3.95 9.00 10.21
N GLN A 73 5.09 9.12 10.88
CA GLN A 73 6.04 10.21 10.68
C GLN A 73 6.56 10.27 9.24
N SER A 74 6.89 9.12 8.64
CA SER A 74 7.36 9.06 7.26
C SER A 74 6.28 9.50 6.27
N CYS A 75 5.04 9.04 6.47
CA CYS A 75 3.91 9.39 5.63
C CYS A 75 3.60 10.90 5.66
N LEU A 76 3.54 11.50 6.85
CA LEU A 76 3.30 12.94 7.00
C LEU A 76 4.42 13.80 6.41
N ARG A 77 5.68 13.39 6.59
CA ARG A 77 6.86 14.07 6.02
C ARG A 77 6.79 14.15 4.48
N LEU A 78 6.18 13.17 3.84
CA LEU A 78 6.05 13.11 2.37
C LEU A 78 4.78 13.76 1.83
N GLY A 79 4.03 14.43 2.72
CA GLY A 79 2.94 15.32 2.34
C GLY A 79 1.54 14.73 2.44
N ALA A 80 1.35 13.60 3.13
CA ALA A 80 0.00 13.16 3.52
C ALA A 80 -0.58 14.14 4.55
N LYS A 81 -1.87 14.47 4.42
CA LYS A 81 -2.59 15.38 5.35
C LYS A 81 -3.01 14.71 6.65
N GLY A 82 -3.03 13.39 6.65
CA GLY A 82 -3.33 12.60 7.84
C GLY A 82 -3.18 11.11 7.60
N ILE A 83 -2.94 10.39 8.68
CA ILE A 83 -2.83 8.93 8.68
C ILE A 83 -3.44 8.34 9.95
N LYS A 84 -4.14 7.22 9.80
CA LYS A 84 -4.61 6.37 10.89
C LYS A 84 -4.11 4.96 10.64
N VAL A 85 -3.52 4.37 11.66
CA VAL A 85 -3.09 2.98 11.65
C VAL A 85 -3.80 2.26 12.80
N SER A 86 -4.41 1.12 12.51
CA SER A 86 -5.03 0.24 13.50
C SER A 86 -4.39 -1.14 13.39
N ILE A 87 -3.99 -1.67 14.52
CA ILE A 87 -3.38 -3.01 14.62
C ILE A 87 -4.20 -3.83 15.60
N SER A 88 -4.59 -5.05 15.21
CA SER A 88 -5.41 -5.95 16.00
C SER A 88 -4.80 -7.35 16.06
N GLY A 89 -4.89 -7.96 17.23
CA GLY A 89 -4.35 -9.31 17.47
C GLY A 89 -3.61 -9.43 18.80
N ARG A 90 -2.77 -10.43 18.95
CA ARG A 90 -1.93 -10.67 20.12
C ARG A 90 -0.70 -9.76 20.12
N LEU A 91 -0.92 -8.48 20.45
CA LEU A 91 0.11 -7.44 20.39
C LEU A 91 1.21 -7.71 21.43
N GLY A 92 2.46 -7.80 20.93
CA GLY A 92 3.62 -8.08 21.78
C GLY A 92 3.67 -9.50 22.36
N GLY A 93 2.87 -10.44 21.83
CA GLY A 93 2.81 -11.82 22.31
C GLY A 93 1.87 -12.04 23.50
N ASN A 94 1.06 -11.06 23.86
CA ASN A 94 0.08 -11.21 24.95
C ASN A 94 -0.97 -12.28 24.59
N GLU A 95 -1.45 -13.02 25.59
CA GLU A 95 -2.48 -14.04 25.38
C GLU A 95 -3.81 -13.45 24.94
N ILE A 96 -4.18 -12.31 25.51
CA ILE A 96 -5.43 -11.62 25.17
C ILE A 96 -5.19 -10.70 23.98
N ALA A 97 -5.92 -10.95 22.89
CA ALA A 97 -5.93 -10.09 21.72
C ALA A 97 -6.58 -8.73 22.03
N ARG A 98 -6.02 -7.69 21.47
CA ARG A 98 -6.57 -6.33 21.58
C ARG A 98 -6.34 -5.56 20.29
N THR A 99 -7.09 -4.48 20.14
CA THR A 99 -6.92 -3.54 19.05
C THR A 99 -6.34 -2.23 19.59
N GLU A 100 -5.23 -1.80 19.02
CA GLU A 100 -4.66 -0.47 19.27
C GLU A 100 -4.61 0.30 17.96
N TRP A 101 -4.93 1.58 18.04
CA TRP A 101 -4.87 2.47 16.90
C TRP A 101 -4.19 3.79 17.26
N LEU A 102 -3.53 4.37 16.28
CA LEU A 102 -2.94 5.71 16.37
C LEU A 102 -3.41 6.52 15.17
N ARG A 103 -3.62 7.80 15.38
CA ARG A 103 -3.98 8.77 14.34
C ARG A 103 -3.11 10.00 14.48
N ASP A 104 -2.72 10.55 13.35
CA ASP A 104 -2.01 11.82 13.27
C ASP A 104 -2.49 12.60 12.05
N GLY A 105 -2.73 13.89 12.22
CA GLY A 105 -3.37 14.72 11.21
C GLY A 105 -4.88 14.54 11.11
N SER A 106 -5.46 15.02 10.00
CA SER A 106 -6.90 14.98 9.74
C SER A 106 -7.27 13.78 8.88
N ILE A 107 -8.38 13.10 9.21
CA ILE A 107 -8.96 12.03 8.38
C ILE A 107 -10.47 12.22 8.37
N PRO A 108 -11.00 12.92 7.37
CA PRO A 108 -12.42 13.21 7.27
C PRO A 108 -13.17 11.99 6.69
N SER A 109 -13.61 11.07 7.56
CA SER A 109 -14.30 9.84 7.14
C SER A 109 -15.69 10.06 6.54
N HIS A 110 -16.30 11.22 6.78
CA HIS A 110 -17.65 11.55 6.30
C HIS A 110 -17.67 12.47 5.07
N THR A 111 -16.51 12.89 4.58
CA THR A 111 -16.39 13.79 3.43
C THR A 111 -16.20 12.97 2.15
N LEU A 112 -17.20 12.94 1.27
CA LEU A 112 -17.15 12.16 0.01
C LEU A 112 -16.04 12.60 -0.95
N ARG A 113 -15.68 13.89 -0.93
CA ARG A 113 -14.60 14.42 -1.77
C ARG A 113 -13.19 14.15 -1.22
N ALA A 114 -13.06 13.53 -0.04
CA ALA A 114 -11.77 13.21 0.54
C ALA A 114 -11.14 11.99 -0.15
N ASP A 115 -9.92 12.16 -0.65
CA ASP A 115 -9.11 11.06 -1.17
C ASP A 115 -8.43 10.33 -0.01
N ILE A 116 -9.03 9.22 0.40
CA ILE A 116 -8.53 8.35 1.47
C ILE A 116 -8.11 7.04 0.86
N ASP A 117 -6.81 6.79 0.87
CA ASP A 117 -6.23 5.52 0.49
C ASP A 117 -6.31 4.54 1.66
N TYR A 118 -6.92 3.38 1.44
CA TYR A 118 -7.11 2.35 2.45
C TYR A 118 -6.44 1.06 2.03
N ALA A 119 -5.79 0.40 2.99
CA ALA A 119 -5.28 -0.94 2.79
C ALA A 119 -5.25 -1.72 4.11
N GLU A 120 -5.33 -3.03 3.96
CA GLU A 120 -5.13 -3.97 5.05
C GLU A 120 -4.03 -4.95 4.69
N ALA A 121 -3.32 -5.41 5.70
CA ALA A 121 -2.27 -6.42 5.61
C ALA A 121 -2.28 -7.30 6.86
N GLU A 122 -1.76 -8.50 6.72
CA GLU A 122 -1.63 -9.46 7.79
C GLU A 122 -0.17 -9.75 8.09
N ALA A 123 0.18 -9.77 9.36
CA ALA A 123 1.49 -10.17 9.83
C ALA A 123 1.40 -11.55 10.50
N LEU A 124 1.95 -12.57 9.86
CA LEU A 124 2.05 -13.91 10.46
C LEU A 124 3.19 -13.92 11.47
N THR A 125 2.84 -13.95 12.74
CA THR A 125 3.81 -14.01 13.84
C THR A 125 3.81 -15.38 14.50
N THR A 126 4.81 -15.65 15.34
CA THR A 126 4.88 -16.91 16.13
C THR A 126 3.70 -17.10 17.09
N TYR A 127 3.00 -16.02 17.44
CA TYR A 127 1.86 -16.02 18.36
C TYR A 127 0.50 -15.97 17.66
N GLY A 128 0.48 -15.97 16.33
CA GLY A 128 -0.72 -15.88 15.49
C GLY A 128 -0.66 -14.73 14.49
N ILE A 129 -1.79 -14.51 13.83
CA ILE A 129 -1.93 -13.46 12.82
C ILE A 129 -2.30 -12.14 13.49
N ILE A 130 -1.61 -11.07 13.10
CA ILE A 130 -1.91 -9.69 13.50
C ILE A 130 -2.43 -8.96 12.27
N GLY A 131 -3.67 -8.45 12.34
CA GLY A 131 -4.28 -7.63 11.30
C GLY A 131 -3.85 -6.17 11.41
N ILE A 132 -3.54 -5.55 10.28
CA ILE A 132 -3.10 -4.16 10.18
C ILE A 132 -4.02 -3.45 9.21
N LYS A 133 -4.58 -2.32 9.60
CA LYS A 133 -5.41 -1.46 8.75
C LYS A 133 -4.82 -0.07 8.71
N VAL A 134 -4.66 0.47 7.52
CA VAL A 134 -4.06 1.79 7.30
C VAL A 134 -4.99 2.65 6.47
N TRP A 135 -5.21 3.88 6.89
CA TRP A 135 -5.94 4.92 6.17
C TRP A 135 -5.00 6.11 5.99
N ILE A 136 -4.82 6.56 4.78
CA ILE A 136 -3.97 7.71 4.43
C ILE A 136 -4.83 8.75 3.71
N TYR A 137 -4.95 9.92 4.30
CA TYR A 137 -5.63 11.04 3.68
C TYR A 137 -4.65 11.87 2.85
N LYS A 138 -4.85 11.87 1.54
CA LYS A 138 -4.00 12.58 0.57
C LYS A 138 -4.47 14.02 0.34
N GLY A 139 -5.77 14.24 0.41
CA GLY A 139 -6.37 15.56 0.19
C GLY A 139 -7.81 15.48 -0.27
N GLU A 140 -8.34 16.57 -0.76
CA GLU A 140 -9.67 16.62 -1.36
C GLU A 140 -9.53 16.63 -2.88
N VAL A 141 -10.40 15.90 -3.56
CA VAL A 141 -10.50 15.85 -5.03
C VAL A 141 -11.78 16.58 -5.44
N PHE A 142 -11.65 17.58 -6.29
CA PHE A 142 -12.78 18.33 -6.83
C PHE A 142 -13.16 17.82 -8.22
N ALA A 143 -14.42 17.97 -8.60
CA ALA A 143 -14.98 17.42 -9.85
C ALA A 143 -14.20 17.81 -11.14
N LYS A 144 -13.58 18.99 -11.16
CA LYS A 144 -12.74 19.45 -12.30
C LYS A 144 -11.46 18.61 -12.47
N GLU A 145 -10.85 18.17 -11.37
CA GLU A 145 -9.64 17.34 -11.39
C GLU A 145 -9.97 15.91 -11.81
N PHE A 146 -11.13 15.40 -11.34
CA PHE A 146 -11.61 14.07 -11.71
C PHE A 146 -11.87 13.94 -13.21
N SER A 147 -12.46 14.97 -13.83
CA SER A 147 -12.71 15.01 -15.28
C SER A 147 -11.42 15.04 -16.12
N GLN A 148 -10.35 15.68 -15.62
CA GLN A 148 -9.07 15.74 -16.31
C GLN A 148 -8.29 14.42 -16.24
N GLU A 149 -8.35 13.71 -15.12
CA GLU A 149 -7.71 12.41 -14.99
C GLU A 149 -8.43 11.33 -15.82
N THR A 150 -9.76 11.33 -15.81
CA THR A 150 -10.56 10.42 -16.64
C THR A 150 -10.30 10.62 -18.12
N ASN A 151 -10.23 11.88 -18.58
CA ASN A 151 -9.91 12.20 -19.98
C ASN A 151 -8.47 11.79 -20.35
N LYS A 152 -7.50 11.90 -19.44
CA LYS A 152 -6.12 11.44 -19.67
C LYS A 152 -6.02 9.93 -19.80
N ILE A 153 -6.84 9.19 -19.08
CA ILE A 153 -6.91 7.72 -19.16
C ILE A 153 -7.51 7.30 -20.50
N ILE A 154 -8.66 7.87 -20.88
CA ILE A 154 -9.36 7.56 -22.13
C ILE A 154 -8.50 7.92 -23.35
N THR A 155 -7.78 9.03 -23.30
CA THR A 155 -6.91 9.46 -24.44
C THR A 155 -5.65 8.58 -24.58
N LYS A 156 -5.21 7.91 -23.53
CA LYS A 156 -4.09 6.98 -23.58
C LYS A 156 -4.48 5.58 -24.06
N GLU A 157 -5.71 5.17 -23.79
CA GLU A 157 -6.23 3.87 -24.25
C GLU A 157 -6.71 3.91 -25.72
N GLY A 158 -7.05 5.07 -26.23
CA GLY A 158 -7.44 5.27 -27.65
C GLY A 158 -6.28 5.47 -28.62
N LYS A 159 -5.02 5.34 -28.16
CA LYS A 159 -3.80 5.44 -29.00
C LYS A 159 -2.94 4.18 -28.98
N ALA A 160 -3.51 3.05 -28.59
CA ALA A 160 -2.87 1.73 -28.67
C ALA A 160 -3.48 0.90 -29.81
#